data_24d771436de2b54a619b6b554aaa535b
#
_entry.id   24d771436de2b54a619b6b554aaa535b
#
_cell.length_a   1.000
_cell.length_b   1.000
_cell.length_c   1.000
_cell.angle_alpha   90.00
_cell.angle_beta   90.00
_cell.angle_gamma   90.00
#
_symmetry.space_group_name_H-M   'P 1'
#
loop_
_entity.id
_entity.type
_entity.pdbx_description
1 polymer ?
#
loop_
_entity_poly.entity_id
_entity_poly.type
_entity_poly.pdbx_seq_one_letter_code
_entity_poly.pdbx_strand_id
1 'polypeptide(L)'
;YNFVNTIMTEQQIQSKKIKELEDKGYYVLKLIQTNKNGIPDLLALSPKAKVLFCEVKKPNGKLSELQKYRLEELENYGFKTEVHTG
;
A
#
# COMPACT_ATOMS: atom_id res chain seq x y z
N TYR A 1 18.23 -3.38 22.74
CA TYR A 1 17.39 -2.21 22.69
C TYR A 1 17.67 -1.40 21.44
N ASN A 2 16.69 -1.33 20.60
CA ASN A 2 16.89 -0.68 19.36
C ASN A 2 15.75 0.29 19.05
N PHE A 3 15.97 1.49 19.49
CA PHE A 3 15.04 2.56 19.38
C PHE A 3 14.72 2.94 17.95
N VAL A 4 15.75 2.86 17.13
CA VAL A 4 15.66 3.26 15.73
C VAL A 4 14.61 2.46 14.99
N ASN A 5 14.46 1.18 15.34
CA ASN A 5 13.54 0.31 14.65
C ASN A 5 12.07 0.64 14.91
N THR A 6 11.79 1.49 15.92
CA THR A 6 10.41 1.88 16.18
C THR A 6 10.04 3.18 15.47
N ILE A 7 11.02 3.83 14.82
CA ILE A 7 10.81 5.13 14.18
C ILE A 7 11.11 5.00 12.68
N MET A 8 10.28 4.23 12.00
CA MET A 8 10.41 4.13 10.56
C MET A 8 9.58 5.21 9.89
N THR A 9 10.12 5.79 8.84
CA THR A 9 9.36 6.70 7.99
C THR A 9 8.36 5.88 7.16
N GLU A 10 7.35 6.55 6.65
CA GLU A 10 6.39 5.90 5.77
C GLU A 10 7.07 5.34 4.52
N GLN A 11 8.06 6.07 3.99
CA GLN A 11 8.84 5.59 2.85
C GLN A 11 9.60 4.31 3.15
N GLN A 12 10.16 4.20 4.36
CA GLN A 12 10.86 2.98 4.77
C GLN A 12 9.90 1.81 4.89
N ILE A 13 8.70 2.07 5.43
CA ILE A 13 7.66 1.05 5.53
C ILE A 13 7.23 0.61 4.13
N GLN A 14 7.07 1.55 3.20
CA GLN A 14 6.74 1.23 1.81
C GLN A 14 7.81 0.33 1.18
N SER A 15 9.07 0.71 1.33
CA SER A 15 10.18 -0.07 0.77
C SER A 15 10.20 -1.49 1.30
N LYS A 16 9.96 -1.65 2.58
CA LYS A 16 9.91 -2.96 3.21
C LYS A 16 8.73 -3.78 2.68
N LYS A 17 7.57 -3.13 2.52
CA LYS A 17 6.38 -3.80 2.00
C LYS A 17 6.55 -4.19 0.54
N ILE A 18 7.19 -3.36 -0.26
CA ILE A 18 7.49 -3.68 -1.65
C ILE A 18 8.32 -4.97 -1.72
N LYS A 19 9.40 -5.03 -0.92
CA LYS A 19 10.25 -6.21 -0.90
C LYS A 19 9.49 -7.45 -0.48
N GLU A 20 8.66 -7.33 0.54
CA GLU A 20 7.83 -8.44 1.02
C GLU A 20 6.91 -8.96 -0.09
N LEU A 21 6.26 -8.05 -0.81
CA LEU A 21 5.37 -8.44 -1.91
C LEU A 21 6.14 -9.05 -3.07
N GLU A 22 7.30 -8.48 -3.42
CA GLU A 22 8.15 -9.02 -4.47
C GLU A 22 8.64 -10.42 -4.11
N ASP A 23 8.98 -10.65 -2.85
CA ASP A 23 9.39 -11.96 -2.38
C ASP A 23 8.27 -12.99 -2.51
N LYS A 24 7.03 -12.54 -2.52
CA LYS A 24 5.85 -13.39 -2.73
C LYS A 24 5.48 -13.56 -4.19
N GLY A 25 6.27 -12.98 -5.09
CA GLY A 25 6.05 -13.13 -6.52
C GLY A 25 5.23 -12.04 -7.18
N TYR A 26 4.91 -10.97 -6.46
CA TYR A 26 4.19 -9.85 -7.05
C TYR A 26 5.12 -8.95 -7.85
N TYR A 27 4.57 -8.40 -8.92
CA TYR A 27 5.20 -7.30 -9.65
C TYR A 27 4.64 -6.02 -9.03
N VAL A 28 5.49 -5.23 -8.37
CA VAL A 28 5.01 -4.11 -7.54
C VAL A 28 5.37 -2.78 -8.18
N LEU A 29 4.37 -1.92 -8.29
CA LEU A 29 4.53 -0.54 -8.75
C LEU A 29 4.21 0.42 -7.61
N LYS A 30 5.05 1.43 -7.45
CA LYS A 30 4.80 2.50 -6.51
C LYS A 30 4.04 3.60 -7.26
N LEU A 31 2.83 3.88 -6.81
CA LEU A 31 1.97 4.86 -7.46
C LEU A 31 2.28 6.26 -6.92
N ILE A 32 3.23 6.93 -7.57
CA ILE A 32 3.72 8.23 -7.10
C ILE A 32 2.78 9.35 -7.52
N GLN A 33 2.27 9.26 -8.74
CA GLN A 33 1.39 10.31 -9.26
C GLN A 33 0.32 9.70 -10.14
N THR A 34 -0.93 10.03 -9.85
CA THR A 34 -2.07 9.59 -10.64
C THR A 34 -3.00 10.78 -10.86
N ASN A 35 -3.98 10.58 -11.73
CA ASN A 35 -4.99 11.62 -12.00
C ASN A 35 -6.04 11.71 -10.89
N LYS A 36 -5.98 10.87 -9.88
CA LYS A 36 -6.93 10.88 -8.76
C LYS A 36 -6.15 10.96 -7.46
N ASN A 37 -6.58 11.84 -6.56
CA ASN A 37 -5.99 11.96 -5.24
C ASN A 37 -6.50 10.85 -4.33
N GLY A 38 -5.69 10.47 -3.35
CA GLY A 38 -6.07 9.48 -2.34
C GLY A 38 -5.96 8.03 -2.80
N ILE A 39 -5.35 7.80 -3.95
CA ILE A 39 -5.11 6.45 -4.47
C ILE A 39 -4.08 5.75 -3.57
N PRO A 40 -4.22 4.43 -3.35
CA PRO A 40 -3.24 3.68 -2.56
C PRO A 40 -1.81 3.79 -3.10
N ASP A 41 -0.85 3.61 -2.21
CA ASP A 41 0.57 3.82 -2.52
C ASP A 41 1.15 2.79 -3.47
N LEU A 42 0.69 1.56 -3.39
CA LEU A 42 1.29 0.44 -4.12
C LEU A 42 0.25 -0.31 -4.92
N LEU A 43 0.67 -0.76 -6.10
CA LEU A 43 -0.10 -1.65 -6.95
C LEU A 43 0.72 -2.92 -7.14
N ALA A 44 0.19 -4.05 -6.71
CA ALA A 44 0.88 -5.34 -6.79
C ALA A 44 0.12 -6.28 -7.71
N LEU A 45 0.83 -6.84 -8.67
CA LEU A 45 0.27 -7.71 -9.70
C LEU A 45 0.88 -9.10 -9.58
N SER A 46 0.04 -10.12 -9.50
CA SER A 46 0.55 -11.49 -9.46
C SER A 46 0.54 -12.10 -10.86
N PRO A 47 1.34 -13.17 -11.09
CA PRO A 47 1.34 -13.85 -12.38
C PRO A 47 -0.01 -14.42 -12.80
N LYS A 48 -0.93 -14.60 -11.85
CA LYS A 48 -2.29 -15.12 -12.13
C LYS A 48 -3.29 -13.99 -12.33
N ALA A 49 -2.82 -12.84 -12.76
CA ALA A 49 -3.63 -11.66 -13.02
C ALA A 49 -4.40 -11.15 -11.81
N LYS A 50 -3.94 -11.45 -10.62
CA LYS A 50 -4.53 -10.89 -9.40
C LYS A 50 -3.94 -9.51 -9.15
N VAL A 51 -4.80 -8.61 -8.72
CA VAL A 51 -4.43 -7.21 -8.49
C VAL A 51 -4.69 -6.87 -7.03
N LEU A 52 -3.68 -6.31 -6.38
CA LEU A 52 -3.79 -5.84 -5.01
C LEU A 52 -3.35 -4.38 -4.95
N PHE A 53 -4.22 -3.53 -4.39
CA PHE A 53 -3.85 -2.15 -4.07
C PHE A 53 -3.52 -2.09 -2.59
N CYS A 54 -2.39 -1.52 -2.24
CA CYS A 54 -1.94 -1.46 -0.86
C CYS A 54 -1.67 -0.03 -0.43
N GLU A 55 -2.39 0.42 0.60
CA GLU A 55 -2.15 1.70 1.25
C GLU A 55 -1.23 1.46 2.43
N VAL A 56 -0.13 2.22 2.52
CA VAL A 56 0.86 2.05 3.58
C VAL A 56 0.75 3.20 4.58
N LYS A 57 0.69 2.86 5.85
CA LYS A 57 0.60 3.83 6.94
C LYS A 57 1.63 3.53 8.02
N LYS A 58 2.09 4.56 8.71
CA LYS A 58 2.86 4.39 9.94
C LYS A 58 1.96 3.81 11.03
N PRO A 59 2.54 3.19 12.06
CA PRO A 59 1.76 2.82 13.24
C PRO A 59 1.04 4.08 13.76
N ASN A 60 -0.20 3.94 14.11
CA ASN A 60 -1.08 5.03 14.54
C ASN A 60 -1.45 6.03 13.43
N GLY A 61 -1.00 5.80 12.22
CA GLY A 61 -1.45 6.60 11.09
C GLY A 61 -2.90 6.29 10.76
N LYS A 62 -3.62 7.31 10.26
CA LYS A 62 -5.03 7.17 9.95
C LYS A 62 -5.28 7.45 8.48
N LEU A 63 -6.23 6.72 7.91
CA LEU A 63 -6.68 6.99 6.57
C LEU A 63 -7.47 8.29 6.55
N SER A 64 -7.23 9.11 5.54
CA SER A 64 -8.11 10.26 5.28
C SER A 64 -9.45 9.74 4.74
N GLU A 65 -10.46 10.60 4.77
CA GLU A 65 -11.77 10.23 4.21
C GLU A 65 -11.65 9.93 2.72
N LEU A 66 -10.82 10.69 2.02
CA LEU A 66 -10.61 10.44 0.60
C LEU A 66 -9.93 9.09 0.36
N GLN A 67 -8.94 8.72 1.17
CA GLN A 67 -8.29 7.42 1.05
C GLN A 67 -9.28 6.29 1.28
N LYS A 68 -10.14 6.41 2.29
CA LYS A 68 -11.19 5.43 2.55
C LYS A 68 -12.12 5.30 1.35
N TYR A 69 -12.52 6.43 0.78
CA TYR A 69 -13.39 6.45 -0.38
C TYR A 69 -12.75 5.74 -1.57
N ARG A 70 -11.47 6.00 -1.81
CA ARG A 70 -10.75 5.36 -2.94
C ARG A 70 -10.63 3.84 -2.76
N LEU A 71 -10.36 3.39 -1.54
CA LEU A 71 -10.29 1.96 -1.27
C LEU A 71 -11.65 1.30 -1.55
N GLU A 72 -12.72 1.92 -1.08
CA GLU A 72 -14.07 1.41 -1.30
C GLU A 72 -14.42 1.38 -2.79
N GLU A 73 -14.06 2.46 -3.50
CA GLU A 73 -14.27 2.55 -4.93
C GLU A 73 -13.58 1.41 -5.68
N LEU A 74 -12.31 1.13 -5.33
CA LEU A 74 -11.55 0.05 -5.95
C LEU A 74 -12.17 -1.32 -5.64
N GLU A 75 -12.63 -1.51 -4.41
CA GLU A 75 -13.32 -2.74 -4.05
C GLU A 75 -14.62 -2.94 -4.82
N ASN A 76 -15.34 -1.85 -5.05
CA ASN A 76 -16.56 -1.89 -5.85
C ASN A 76 -16.29 -2.24 -7.32
N TYR A 77 -15.08 -1.95 -7.79
CA TYR A 77 -14.63 -2.38 -9.11
C TYR A 77 -14.17 -3.84 -9.12
N GLY A 78 -14.14 -4.49 -7.97
CA GLY A 78 -13.76 -5.90 -7.87
C GLY A 78 -12.30 -6.14 -7.52
N PHE A 79 -11.55 -5.10 -7.17
CA PHE A 79 -10.14 -5.26 -6.84
C PHE A 79 -9.95 -5.40 -5.34
N LYS A 80 -8.90 -6.12 -4.97
CA LYS A 80 -8.55 -6.31 -3.58
C LYS A 80 -7.75 -5.12 -3.06
N THR A 81 -8.02 -4.72 -1.82
CA THR A 81 -7.27 -3.64 -1.18
C THR A 81 -6.73 -4.11 0.16
N GLU A 82 -5.66 -3.48 0.57
CA GLU A 82 -5.05 -3.75 1.88
C GLU A 82 -4.57 -2.44 2.46
N VAL A 83 -4.73 -2.26 3.76
CA VAL A 83 -4.07 -1.18 4.50
C VAL A 83 -2.99 -1.84 5.35
N HIS A 84 -1.75 -1.50 5.04
CA HIS A 84 -0.60 -2.04 5.75
C HIS A 84 -0.03 -1.01 6.70
N THR A 85 0.00 -1.34 7.98
CA THR A 85 0.65 -0.50 8.99
C THR A 85 1.94 -1.16 9.42
N GLY A 86 3.02 -0.39 9.38
CA GLY A 86 4.35 -0.92 9.67
C GLY A 86 4.68 -1.10 11.13
#